data_a7cc5ee5b8ad4bc84b84da0e1459129d
#
_entry.id   a7cc5ee5b8ad4bc84b84da0e1459129d
#
_cell.length_a   1.000
_cell.length_b   1.000
_cell.length_c   1.000
_cell.angle_alpha   90.00
_cell.angle_beta   90.00
_cell.angle_gamma   90.00
#
_symmetry.space_group_name_H-M   'P 1'
#
loop_
_entity.id
_entity.type
_entity.pdbx_description
1 polymer ?
#
loop_
_entity_poly.entity_id
_entity_poly.type
_entity_poly.pdbx_seq_one_letter_code
_entity_poly.pdbx_strand_id
1 'polypeptide(L)'
;MSSRFERLAAHTVFEGAIVDVIEGEFRHEDGETVTRQWVAHPGSVAIVAHDGERLWLVRQPREATGDFDLLELPAGKLDEAGETVLECARRELAEEIGKAAANWEHLITYKTSAGFTDEVCHIYLATGLRDKPGYAIADERITIEARQLADLGAVLGEVTDAKTLIGLLLLRQRLDKKAA
;
A
#
# COMPACT_ATOMS: atom_id res chain seq x y z
N MET A 1 -7.36 -29.75 6.05
CA MET A 1 -6.50 -29.83 7.25
C MET A 1 -5.59 -28.63 7.22
N SER A 2 -5.47 -27.87 8.32
CA SER A 2 -4.51 -26.75 8.41
C SER A 2 -3.14 -27.38 8.64
N SER A 3 -2.24 -27.27 7.68
CA SER A 3 -0.86 -27.70 7.83
C SER A 3 -0.13 -26.64 8.66
N ARG A 4 0.27 -26.98 9.88
CA ARG A 4 1.13 -26.14 10.70
C ARG A 4 2.59 -26.36 10.31
N PHE A 5 3.39 -25.33 10.51
CA PHE A 5 4.83 -25.41 10.34
C PHE A 5 5.55 -24.58 11.40
N GLU A 6 6.80 -24.94 11.67
CA GLU A 6 7.71 -24.22 12.55
C GLU A 6 8.87 -23.68 11.73
N ARG A 7 9.25 -22.42 11.95
CA ARG A 7 10.48 -21.87 11.38
C ARG A 7 11.66 -22.29 12.26
N LEU A 8 12.58 -23.07 11.69
CA LEU A 8 13.77 -23.57 12.38
C LEU A 8 14.91 -22.56 12.38
N ALA A 9 15.14 -21.93 11.23
CA ALA A 9 16.19 -20.93 11.04
C ALA A 9 15.79 -19.92 9.98
N ALA A 10 16.40 -18.75 9.99
CA ALA A 10 16.36 -17.80 8.89
C ALA A 10 17.63 -16.93 8.92
N HIS A 11 18.12 -16.55 7.75
CA HIS A 11 19.25 -15.65 7.58
C HIS A 11 19.10 -14.83 6.29
N THR A 12 19.74 -13.68 6.25
CA THR A 12 19.78 -12.82 5.07
C THR A 12 20.77 -13.41 4.07
N VAL A 13 20.31 -13.66 2.83
CA VAL A 13 21.15 -14.15 1.71
C VAL A 13 21.53 -13.04 0.75
N PHE A 14 20.79 -11.93 0.76
CA PHE A 14 21.12 -10.72 0.03
C PHE A 14 20.65 -9.51 0.86
N GLU A 15 21.55 -8.56 1.06
CA GLU A 15 21.30 -7.28 1.73
C GLU A 15 21.42 -6.18 0.68
N GLY A 16 20.30 -5.54 0.35
CA GLY A 16 20.22 -4.51 -0.69
C GLY A 16 19.92 -3.13 -0.13
N ALA A 17 20.04 -2.11 -0.97
CA ALA A 17 19.70 -0.73 -0.60
C ALA A 17 18.19 -0.50 -0.43
N ILE A 18 17.36 -1.34 -1.06
CA ILE A 18 15.90 -1.18 -1.07
C ILE A 18 15.21 -2.37 -0.43
N VAL A 19 15.71 -3.59 -0.68
CA VAL A 19 15.11 -4.83 -0.19
C VAL A 19 16.18 -5.82 0.25
N ASP A 20 15.85 -6.63 1.24
CA ASP A 20 16.63 -7.79 1.66
C ASP A 20 15.94 -9.07 1.18
N VAL A 21 16.74 -10.09 0.90
CA VAL A 21 16.24 -11.45 0.64
C VAL A 21 16.63 -12.33 1.82
N ILE A 22 15.62 -12.96 2.40
CA ILE A 22 15.79 -13.89 3.52
C ILE A 22 15.62 -15.32 3.01
N GLU A 23 16.45 -16.23 3.50
CA GLU A 23 16.27 -17.66 3.37
C GLU A 23 15.96 -18.27 4.72
N GLY A 24 14.92 -19.09 4.79
CA GLY A 24 14.48 -19.77 6.00
C GLY A 24 14.20 -21.24 5.78
N GLU A 25 14.46 -22.03 6.81
CA GLU A 25 14.15 -23.45 6.90
C GLU A 25 12.90 -23.65 7.77
N PHE A 26 11.97 -24.45 7.28
CA PHE A 26 10.69 -24.70 7.92
C PHE A 26 10.41 -26.19 8.01
N ARG A 27 9.89 -26.66 9.16
CA ARG A 27 9.43 -28.03 9.38
C ARG A 27 7.92 -28.07 9.42
N HIS A 28 7.32 -28.90 8.57
CA HIS A 28 5.88 -29.19 8.57
C HIS A 28 5.50 -30.26 9.61
N GLU A 29 4.21 -30.39 9.92
CA GLU A 29 3.70 -31.35 10.92
C GLU A 29 3.97 -32.82 10.56
N ASP A 30 4.12 -33.13 9.27
CA ASP A 30 4.48 -34.46 8.77
C ASP A 30 5.99 -34.78 8.87
N GLY A 31 6.78 -33.79 9.36
CA GLY A 31 8.22 -33.90 9.52
C GLY A 31 9.01 -33.45 8.29
N GLU A 32 8.37 -33.13 7.17
CA GLU A 32 9.07 -32.60 6.00
C GLU A 32 9.73 -31.26 6.33
N THR A 33 10.98 -31.11 5.91
CA THR A 33 11.72 -29.85 6.02
C THR A 33 11.85 -29.22 4.64
N VAL A 34 11.50 -27.93 4.53
CA VAL A 34 11.54 -27.18 3.27
C VAL A 34 12.28 -25.87 3.46
N THR A 35 13.02 -25.45 2.43
CA THR A 35 13.65 -24.12 2.38
C THR A 35 12.75 -23.17 1.59
N ARG A 36 12.62 -21.92 2.06
CA ARG A 36 11.88 -20.85 1.40
C ARG A 36 12.71 -19.58 1.39
N GLN A 37 12.57 -18.83 0.32
CA GLN A 37 13.16 -17.51 0.21
C GLN A 37 12.04 -16.47 0.04
N TRP A 38 12.23 -15.29 0.64
CA TRP A 38 11.30 -14.21 0.49
C TRP A 38 12.01 -12.85 0.54
N VAL A 39 11.38 -11.85 -0.08
CA VAL A 39 11.77 -10.44 0.06
C VAL A 39 11.21 -9.93 1.38
N ALA A 40 12.08 -9.47 2.27
CA ALA A 40 11.69 -8.83 3.52
C ALA A 40 11.23 -7.39 3.27
N HIS A 41 10.11 -7.01 3.89
CA HIS A 41 9.54 -5.68 3.75
C HIS A 41 8.94 -5.18 5.07
N PRO A 42 9.14 -3.89 5.45
CA PRO A 42 8.64 -3.37 6.72
C PRO A 42 7.10 -3.28 6.78
N GLY A 43 6.43 -3.44 5.68
CA GLY A 43 5.01 -3.19 5.48
C GLY A 43 4.77 -1.85 4.78
N SER A 44 3.53 -1.63 4.38
CA SER A 44 3.13 -0.41 3.68
C SER A 44 1.73 0.04 4.05
N VAL A 45 1.43 1.30 3.74
CA VAL A 45 0.11 1.90 3.86
C VAL A 45 -0.27 2.56 2.55
N ALA A 46 -1.55 2.47 2.18
CA ALA A 46 -2.11 3.18 1.04
C ALA A 46 -3.39 3.93 1.46
N ILE A 47 -3.66 5.06 0.82
CA ILE A 47 -4.71 5.97 1.26
C ILE A 47 -5.71 6.25 0.13
N VAL A 48 -6.95 5.81 0.31
CA VAL A 48 -8.09 6.24 -0.51
C VAL A 48 -8.54 7.59 -0.01
N ALA A 49 -8.12 8.67 -0.67
CA ALA A 49 -8.39 10.04 -0.25
C ALA A 49 -9.42 10.71 -1.17
N HIS A 50 -10.59 11.12 -0.63
CA HIS A 50 -11.58 11.87 -1.39
C HIS A 50 -12.29 12.94 -0.56
N ASP A 51 -12.74 14.02 -1.25
CA ASP A 51 -13.46 15.13 -0.65
C ASP A 51 -14.99 15.09 -0.91
N GLY A 52 -15.46 14.02 -1.54
CA GLY A 52 -16.86 13.85 -1.95
C GLY A 52 -17.11 14.14 -3.43
N GLU A 53 -16.28 14.96 -4.06
CA GLU A 53 -16.32 15.29 -5.48
C GLU A 53 -15.13 14.70 -6.23
N ARG A 54 -13.93 14.75 -5.62
CA ARG A 54 -12.67 14.33 -6.21
C ARG A 54 -12.03 13.21 -5.41
N LEU A 55 -11.45 12.25 -6.14
CA LEU A 55 -10.54 11.22 -5.69
C LEU A 55 -9.11 11.69 -5.99
N TRP A 56 -8.24 11.63 -5.00
CA TRP A 56 -6.84 12.06 -5.11
C TRP A 56 -5.95 10.84 -5.30
N LEU A 57 -5.18 10.89 -6.38
CA LEU A 57 -4.24 9.85 -6.82
C LEU A 57 -2.89 10.49 -7.08
N VAL A 58 -1.89 9.66 -7.30
CA VAL A 58 -0.55 10.07 -7.70
C VAL A 58 -0.12 9.29 -8.95
N ARG A 59 0.79 9.89 -9.73
CA ARG A 59 1.52 9.22 -10.80
C ARG A 59 2.99 9.27 -10.50
N GLN A 60 3.66 8.15 -10.69
CA GLN A 60 5.10 8.06 -10.48
C GLN A 60 5.72 6.95 -11.33
N PRO A 61 7.02 7.09 -11.68
CA PRO A 61 7.74 6.02 -12.36
C PRO A 61 7.96 4.83 -11.42
N ARG A 62 7.82 3.62 -11.97
CA ARG A 62 8.12 2.35 -11.29
C ARG A 62 9.07 1.53 -12.16
N GLU A 63 10.35 1.79 -12.01
CA GLU A 63 11.41 1.23 -12.84
C GLU A 63 11.44 -0.29 -12.79
N ALA A 64 11.12 -0.89 -11.65
CA ALA A 64 11.10 -2.34 -11.46
C ALA A 64 10.05 -3.05 -12.35
N THR A 65 8.95 -2.38 -12.70
CA THR A 65 7.90 -2.89 -13.60
C THR A 65 7.99 -2.33 -15.00
N GLY A 66 8.86 -1.34 -15.22
CA GLY A 66 9.01 -0.63 -16.50
C GLY A 66 7.90 0.41 -16.75
N ASP A 67 7.13 0.78 -15.75
CA ASP A 67 6.10 1.79 -15.86
C ASP A 67 6.68 3.18 -15.66
N PHE A 68 6.50 4.05 -16.65
CA PHE A 68 7.02 5.43 -16.59
C PHE A 68 6.09 6.38 -15.82
N ASP A 69 4.82 6.02 -15.63
CA ASP A 69 3.77 6.93 -15.14
C ASP A 69 2.61 6.14 -14.52
N LEU A 70 2.92 5.26 -13.55
CA LEU A 70 1.94 4.38 -12.91
C LEU A 70 0.95 5.19 -12.07
N LEU A 71 -0.35 4.95 -12.27
CA LEU A 71 -1.43 5.56 -11.48
C LEU A 71 -1.65 4.78 -10.18
N GLU A 72 -1.47 5.46 -9.05
CA GLU A 72 -1.51 4.85 -7.73
C GLU A 72 -2.30 5.66 -6.71
N LEU A 73 -2.74 5.00 -5.63
CA LEU A 73 -3.10 5.68 -4.39
C LEU A 73 -1.85 6.28 -3.74
N PRO A 74 -1.94 7.40 -3.03
CA PRO A 74 -0.90 7.83 -2.11
C PRO A 74 -0.53 6.68 -1.16
N ALA A 75 0.76 6.40 -1.00
CA ALA A 75 1.23 5.22 -0.28
C ALA A 75 2.68 5.34 0.17
N GLY A 76 3.03 4.75 1.31
CA GLY A 76 4.39 4.72 1.78
C GLY A 76 4.73 3.52 2.64
N LYS A 77 6.00 3.43 3.05
CA LYS A 77 6.55 2.34 3.85
C LYS A 77 6.42 2.61 5.35
N LEU A 78 6.30 1.53 6.12
CA LEU A 78 6.32 1.55 7.59
C LEU A 78 7.77 1.44 8.10
N ASP A 79 8.64 2.39 7.73
CA ASP A 79 10.08 2.37 8.01
C ASP A 79 10.53 3.40 9.05
N GLU A 80 9.64 4.26 9.53
CA GLU A 80 9.93 5.21 10.59
C GLU A 80 9.77 4.60 11.98
N ALA A 81 10.84 4.60 12.78
CA ALA A 81 10.85 3.97 14.10
C ALA A 81 9.84 4.63 15.08
N GLY A 82 8.95 3.82 15.61
CA GLY A 82 7.93 4.24 16.58
C GLY A 82 6.67 4.86 15.97
N GLU A 83 6.59 4.98 14.65
CA GLU A 83 5.41 5.45 13.94
C GLU A 83 4.34 4.35 13.89
N THR A 84 3.12 4.67 14.25
CA THR A 84 1.99 3.76 14.04
C THR A 84 1.55 3.77 12.57
N VAL A 85 0.87 2.71 12.11
CA VAL A 85 0.36 2.61 10.73
C VAL A 85 -0.51 3.81 10.34
N LEU A 86 -1.33 4.32 11.27
CA LEU A 86 -2.17 5.50 11.00
C LEU A 86 -1.36 6.80 10.94
N GLU A 87 -0.31 6.92 11.74
CA GLU A 87 0.59 8.08 11.67
C GLU A 87 1.35 8.10 10.35
N CYS A 88 1.85 6.94 9.90
CA CYS A 88 2.42 6.78 8.56
C CYS A 88 1.42 7.22 7.48
N ALA A 89 0.18 6.74 7.51
CA ALA A 89 -0.84 7.16 6.54
C ALA A 89 -1.07 8.67 6.53
N ARG A 90 -1.01 9.33 7.69
CA ARG A 90 -1.16 10.79 7.81
C ARG A 90 0.06 11.55 7.27
N ARG A 91 1.25 11.02 7.49
CA ARG A 91 2.49 11.58 6.98
C ARG A 91 2.49 11.49 5.46
N GLU A 92 2.30 10.30 4.90
CA GLU A 92 2.30 10.06 3.45
C GLU A 92 1.24 10.88 2.71
N LEU A 93 0.01 10.98 3.26
CA LEU A 93 -1.03 11.85 2.68
C LEU A 93 -0.59 13.30 2.59
N ALA A 94 0.15 13.78 3.59
CA ALA A 94 0.65 15.15 3.61
C ALA A 94 1.84 15.35 2.67
N GLU A 95 2.74 14.40 2.61
CA GLU A 95 3.96 14.44 1.81
C GLU A 95 3.64 14.33 0.32
N GLU A 96 2.89 13.33 -0.08
CA GLU A 96 2.64 13.05 -1.50
C GLU A 96 1.59 13.97 -2.15
N ILE A 97 0.55 14.37 -1.43
CA ILE A 97 -0.54 15.18 -2.03
C ILE A 97 -0.84 16.49 -1.30
N GLY A 98 -0.06 16.86 -0.29
CA GLY A 98 -0.24 18.13 0.43
C GLY A 98 -1.58 18.25 1.17
N LYS A 99 -2.14 17.14 1.68
CA LYS A 99 -3.44 17.11 2.34
C LYS A 99 -3.36 16.59 3.76
N ALA A 100 -4.33 16.99 4.57
CA ALA A 100 -4.68 16.35 5.83
C ALA A 100 -6.15 15.96 5.79
N ALA A 101 -6.54 14.92 6.53
CA ALA A 101 -7.91 14.44 6.61
C ALA A 101 -8.45 14.53 8.04
N ALA A 102 -9.74 14.86 8.17
CA ALA A 102 -10.44 14.89 9.44
C ALA A 102 -10.86 13.48 9.90
N ASN A 103 -11.23 12.63 8.96
CA ASN A 103 -11.76 11.30 9.24
C ASN A 103 -10.88 10.24 8.59
N TRP A 104 -10.61 9.18 9.35
CA TRP A 104 -9.81 8.03 8.95
C TRP A 104 -10.56 6.75 9.28
N GLU A 105 -10.61 5.84 8.32
CA GLU A 105 -11.20 4.52 8.50
C GLU A 105 -10.28 3.47 7.90
N HIS A 106 -9.91 2.47 8.69
CA HIS A 106 -9.18 1.31 8.17
C HIS A 106 -10.11 0.47 7.30
N LEU A 107 -9.73 0.25 6.03
CA LEU A 107 -10.53 -0.52 5.07
C LEU A 107 -10.17 -2.00 5.09
N ILE A 108 -8.88 -2.31 4.98
CA ILE A 108 -8.36 -3.67 4.91
C ILE A 108 -6.87 -3.71 5.26
N THR A 109 -6.44 -4.86 5.74
CA THR A 109 -5.03 -5.28 5.80
C THR A 109 -4.89 -6.56 5.00
N TYR A 110 -3.92 -6.62 4.10
CA TYR A 110 -3.70 -7.79 3.25
C TYR A 110 -2.22 -8.03 2.98
N LYS A 111 -1.89 -9.24 2.53
CA LYS A 111 -0.53 -9.59 2.07
C LYS A 111 -0.44 -9.31 0.58
N THR A 112 0.57 -8.59 0.16
CA THR A 112 0.71 -8.14 -1.24
C THR A 112 1.03 -9.28 -2.18
N SER A 113 1.96 -10.17 -1.80
CA SER A 113 2.27 -11.39 -2.54
C SER A 113 2.84 -12.47 -1.63
N ALA A 114 1.97 -13.23 -0.96
CA ALA A 114 2.33 -14.24 0.03
C ALA A 114 3.25 -15.36 -0.50
N GLY A 115 3.47 -15.44 -1.82
CA GLY A 115 4.35 -16.42 -2.44
C GLY A 115 5.83 -16.08 -2.37
N PHE A 116 6.21 -14.79 -2.23
CA PHE A 116 7.61 -14.38 -2.27
C PHE A 116 7.98 -13.16 -1.41
N THR A 117 7.04 -12.54 -0.72
CA THR A 117 7.33 -11.43 0.21
C THR A 117 6.48 -11.56 1.49
N ASP A 118 6.99 -11.04 2.58
CA ASP A 118 6.24 -10.92 3.84
C ASP A 118 5.52 -9.57 3.96
N GLU A 119 5.53 -8.74 2.93
CA GLU A 119 4.87 -7.45 2.91
C GLU A 119 3.39 -7.54 3.29
N VAL A 120 3.02 -6.72 4.25
CA VAL A 120 1.63 -6.46 4.66
C VAL A 120 1.29 -5.02 4.30
N CYS A 121 0.23 -4.81 3.51
CA CYS A 121 -0.27 -3.49 3.17
C CYS A 121 -1.58 -3.18 3.92
N HIS A 122 -1.67 -1.96 4.45
CA HIS A 122 -2.85 -1.44 5.14
C HIS A 122 -3.49 -0.35 4.29
N ILE A 123 -4.78 -0.47 3.98
CA ILE A 123 -5.50 0.58 3.24
C ILE A 123 -6.43 1.34 4.16
N TYR A 124 -6.31 2.67 4.14
CA TYR A 124 -7.19 3.59 4.85
C TYR A 124 -8.04 4.41 3.89
N LEU A 125 -9.25 4.74 4.32
CA LEU A 125 -10.07 5.78 3.73
C LEU A 125 -9.85 7.08 4.50
N ALA A 126 -9.55 8.17 3.78
CA ALA A 126 -9.34 9.51 4.31
C ALA A 126 -10.38 10.46 3.71
N THR A 127 -11.17 11.11 4.56
CA THR A 127 -12.20 12.08 4.15
C THR A 127 -12.17 13.35 4.99
N GLY A 128 -12.91 14.38 4.56
CA GLY A 128 -12.82 15.69 5.19
C GLY A 128 -11.43 16.31 4.94
N LEU A 129 -11.01 16.25 3.67
CA LEU A 129 -9.69 16.72 3.27
C LEU A 129 -9.58 18.24 3.38
N ARG A 130 -8.39 18.69 3.77
CA ARG A 130 -7.99 20.09 3.79
C ARG A 130 -6.53 20.21 3.36
N ASP A 131 -6.17 21.36 2.82
CA ASP A 131 -4.78 21.62 2.46
C ASP A 131 -3.87 21.62 3.69
N LYS A 132 -2.70 21.02 3.54
CA LYS A 132 -1.63 21.01 4.54
C LYS A 132 -0.34 21.49 3.87
N PRO A 133 -0.16 22.83 3.74
CA PRO A 133 1.01 23.39 3.07
C PRO A 133 2.30 23.09 3.86
N GLY A 134 3.40 22.97 3.14
CA GLY A 134 4.74 22.79 3.71
C GLY A 134 5.30 21.37 3.67
N TYR A 135 4.56 20.44 3.07
CA TYR A 135 5.02 19.09 2.80
C TYR A 135 5.11 18.91 1.28
N ALA A 136 6.29 19.01 0.74
CA ALA A 136 6.62 18.56 -0.62
C ALA A 136 7.94 17.81 -0.49
N ILE A 137 7.93 16.54 -0.82
CA ILE A 137 9.19 15.79 -0.91
C ILE A 137 9.84 16.22 -2.22
N ALA A 138 10.92 17.00 -2.11
CA ALA A 138 11.61 17.58 -3.26
C ALA A 138 12.28 16.53 -4.18
N ASP A 139 12.42 15.28 -3.71
CA ASP A 139 13.18 14.24 -4.40
C ASP A 139 12.31 13.14 -5.03
N GLU A 140 11.00 13.11 -4.78
CA GLU A 140 10.11 12.13 -5.40
C GLU A 140 9.49 12.66 -6.69
N ARG A 141 9.59 11.87 -7.77
CA ARG A 141 9.00 12.19 -9.08
C ARG A 141 7.51 11.89 -9.10
N ILE A 142 6.77 12.50 -8.16
CA ILE A 142 5.34 12.31 -7.99
C ILE A 142 4.57 13.46 -8.65
N THR A 143 3.55 13.11 -9.44
CA THR A 143 2.57 14.04 -9.98
C THR A 143 1.22 13.77 -9.32
N ILE A 144 0.64 14.80 -8.68
CA ILE A 144 -0.68 14.69 -8.06
C ILE A 144 -1.76 14.70 -9.15
N GLU A 145 -2.66 13.73 -9.11
CA GLU A 145 -3.78 13.62 -10.03
C GLU A 145 -5.11 13.57 -9.28
N ALA A 146 -5.97 14.60 -9.50
CA ALA A 146 -7.32 14.63 -8.96
C ALA A 146 -8.32 14.20 -10.05
N ARG A 147 -9.09 13.15 -9.78
CA ARG A 147 -10.14 12.64 -10.67
C ARG A 147 -11.51 12.89 -10.07
N GLN A 148 -12.53 13.09 -10.91
CA GLN A 148 -13.90 13.16 -10.41
C GLN A 148 -14.29 11.82 -9.79
N LEU A 149 -14.86 11.84 -8.60
CA LEU A 149 -15.30 10.62 -7.91
C LEU A 149 -16.40 9.89 -8.72
N ALA A 150 -17.17 10.63 -9.50
CA ALA A 150 -18.18 10.08 -10.43
C ALA A 150 -17.54 9.20 -11.52
N ASP A 151 -16.29 9.45 -11.88
CA ASP A 151 -15.54 8.72 -12.90
C ASP A 151 -14.80 7.48 -12.35
N LEU A 152 -15.08 7.07 -11.10
CA LEU A 152 -14.42 5.95 -10.45
C LEU A 152 -14.42 4.67 -11.30
N GLY A 153 -15.47 4.45 -12.10
CA GLY A 153 -15.55 3.31 -13.02
C GLY A 153 -14.49 3.37 -14.13
N ALA A 154 -14.23 4.55 -14.69
CA ALA A 154 -13.21 4.77 -15.70
C ALA A 154 -11.80 4.64 -15.09
N VAL A 155 -11.59 5.22 -13.91
CA VAL A 155 -10.32 5.12 -13.17
C VAL A 155 -9.96 3.66 -12.89
N LEU A 156 -10.93 2.84 -12.46
CA LEU A 156 -10.72 1.40 -12.23
C LEU A 156 -10.29 0.65 -13.52
N GLY A 157 -10.68 1.13 -14.70
CA GLY A 157 -10.25 0.57 -15.98
C GLY A 157 -8.82 0.92 -16.38
N GLU A 158 -8.22 1.95 -15.78
CA GLU A 158 -6.84 2.40 -16.04
C GLU A 158 -5.84 1.78 -15.06
N VAL A 159 -6.29 1.37 -13.86
CA VAL A 159 -5.42 0.93 -12.77
C VAL A 159 -4.88 -0.47 -13.00
N THR A 160 -3.56 -0.61 -12.86
CA THR A 160 -2.85 -1.90 -12.89
C THR A 160 -2.15 -2.22 -11.56
N ASP A 161 -2.01 -1.24 -10.66
CA ASP A 161 -1.43 -1.42 -9.33
C ASP A 161 -2.41 -2.08 -8.36
N ALA A 162 -1.97 -3.13 -7.67
CA ALA A 162 -2.82 -3.97 -6.82
C ALA A 162 -3.43 -3.21 -5.63
N LYS A 163 -2.64 -2.42 -4.88
CA LYS A 163 -3.13 -1.67 -3.72
C LYS A 163 -4.18 -0.64 -4.13
N THR A 164 -3.97 0.00 -5.26
CA THR A 164 -4.89 0.98 -5.85
C THR A 164 -6.18 0.32 -6.28
N LEU A 165 -6.10 -0.78 -7.01
CA LEU A 165 -7.27 -1.55 -7.43
C LEU A 165 -8.10 -2.01 -6.23
N ILE A 166 -7.48 -2.58 -5.21
CA ILE A 166 -8.16 -3.04 -3.98
C ILE A 166 -8.85 -1.88 -3.28
N GLY A 167 -8.14 -0.78 -3.06
CA GLY A 167 -8.68 0.41 -2.38
C GLY A 167 -9.87 1.02 -3.11
N LEU A 168 -9.77 1.17 -4.43
CA LEU A 168 -10.85 1.74 -5.25
C LEU A 168 -12.07 0.82 -5.37
N LEU A 169 -11.88 -0.50 -5.42
CA LEU A 169 -12.99 -1.47 -5.38
C LEU A 169 -13.74 -1.41 -4.04
N LEU A 170 -13.02 -1.30 -2.92
CA LEU A 170 -13.63 -1.12 -1.61
C LEU A 170 -14.38 0.22 -1.49
N LEU A 171 -13.82 1.30 -2.05
CA LEU A 171 -14.51 2.58 -2.14
C LEU A 171 -15.82 2.45 -2.93
N ARG A 172 -15.76 1.85 -4.12
CA ARG A 172 -16.94 1.63 -4.95
C ARG A 172 -18.04 0.87 -4.21
N GLN A 173 -17.69 -0.24 -3.57
CA GLN A 173 -18.65 -1.03 -2.78
C GLN A 173 -19.35 -0.20 -1.68
N ARG A 174 -18.62 0.77 -1.07
CA ARG A 174 -19.17 1.66 -0.05
C ARG A 174 -20.11 2.71 -0.62
N LEU A 175 -19.76 3.27 -1.77
CA LEU A 175 -20.61 4.24 -2.46
C LEU A 175 -21.91 3.60 -2.92
N ASP A 176 -21.86 2.41 -3.49
CA ASP A 176 -23.04 1.66 -3.93
C ASP A 176 -23.98 1.32 -2.75
N LYS A 177 -23.44 0.97 -1.57
CA LYS A 177 -24.23 0.73 -0.36
C LYS A 177 -24.89 1.98 0.23
N LYS A 178 -24.35 3.18 -0.03
CA LYS A 178 -24.93 4.45 0.43
C LYS A 178 -26.02 4.95 -0.52
N ALA A 179 -26.02 4.48 -1.77
CA ALA A 179 -27.00 4.86 -2.79
C ALA A 179 -28.23 3.92 -2.80
N ALA A 180 -28.15 2.76 -2.15
CA ALA A 180 -29.24 1.78 -1.99
C ALA A 180 -30.06 2.02 -0.72
#